data_e70ec00117fd18d41e5500ba132f8130
#
_entry.id   e70ec00117fd18d41e5500ba132f8130
#
_cell.length_a   1.000
_cell.length_b   1.000
_cell.length_c   1.000
_cell.angle_alpha   90.00
_cell.angle_beta   90.00
_cell.angle_gamma   90.00
#
_symmetry.space_group_name_H-M   'P 1'
#
loop_
_entity.id
_entity.type
_entity.pdbx_description
1 polymer ?
#
loop_
_entity_poly.entity_id
_entity_poly.type
_entity_poly.pdbx_seq_one_letter_code
_entity_poly.pdbx_strand_id
1 'polypeptide(L)'
;MGDVVVLPADAPRRVELERRGWRVVARSFGAQLDGDAVDRARLRSLVDRAGLTVRALDDADVDAVLALDAATIGHYPGSVATRHEPFDRERATPSATRRGFGVWSGDDLVGMTFVDVLVGAGGAAAGSDAGSDAAAGSVSAETDVTVVAAGHRGRGIGTAVKAASVLALLDAGVTRFRTGGSADNPAIIAANTALGYVRDEEWVTLEPGVS
;
A
#
# COMPACT_ATOMS: atom_id res chain seq x y z
N MET A 1 2.57 22.59 14.86
CA MET A 1 2.97 21.44 14.06
C MET A 1 4.10 21.93 13.17
N GLY A 2 5.35 21.46 13.38
CA GLY A 2 6.50 21.93 12.61
C GLY A 2 6.33 21.57 11.13
N ASP A 3 6.93 22.35 10.24
CA ASP A 3 6.91 22.10 8.80
C ASP A 3 7.60 20.76 8.51
N VAL A 4 6.89 19.83 7.91
CA VAL A 4 7.42 18.53 7.47
C VAL A 4 7.57 18.57 5.95
N VAL A 5 8.70 18.13 5.43
CA VAL A 5 8.96 18.03 3.98
C VAL A 5 9.22 16.59 3.62
N VAL A 6 8.46 16.07 2.64
CA VAL A 6 8.67 14.76 2.03
C VAL A 6 9.18 14.96 0.61
N LEU A 7 10.29 14.29 0.25
CA LEU A 7 10.88 14.41 -1.10
C LEU A 7 11.70 13.15 -1.45
N PRO A 8 11.98 12.94 -2.74
CA PRO A 8 12.86 11.86 -3.18
C PRO A 8 14.21 11.91 -2.48
N ALA A 9 14.76 10.74 -2.15
CA ALA A 9 16.00 10.65 -1.38
C ALA A 9 17.22 11.23 -2.11
N ASP A 10 17.20 11.31 -3.43
CA ASP A 10 18.21 11.87 -4.31
C ASP A 10 17.95 13.33 -4.70
N ALA A 11 16.84 13.93 -4.25
CA ALA A 11 16.48 15.30 -4.62
C ALA A 11 17.54 16.30 -4.15
N PRO A 12 18.02 17.23 -5.02
CA PRO A 12 19.01 18.27 -4.65
C PRO A 12 18.55 19.12 -3.45
N ARG A 13 17.23 19.35 -3.34
CA ARG A 13 16.60 20.09 -2.23
C ARG A 13 16.87 19.44 -0.87
N ARG A 14 17.07 18.12 -0.80
CA ARG A 14 17.43 17.42 0.43
C ARG A 14 18.72 17.97 1.01
N VAL A 15 19.79 18.07 0.18
CA VAL A 15 21.10 18.56 0.61
C VAL A 15 21.02 20.02 1.09
N GLU A 16 20.21 20.82 0.43
CA GLU A 16 19.97 22.22 0.84
C GLU A 16 19.30 22.30 2.22
N LEU A 17 18.25 21.51 2.44
CA LEU A 17 17.56 21.44 3.74
C LEU A 17 18.47 20.94 4.87
N GLU A 18 19.27 19.90 4.63
CA GLU A 18 20.23 19.38 5.61
C GLU A 18 21.28 20.44 5.99
N ARG A 19 21.79 21.23 5.04
CA ARG A 19 22.68 22.37 5.32
C ARG A 19 22.02 23.47 6.14
N ARG A 20 20.69 23.58 6.07
CA ARG A 20 19.90 24.53 6.87
C ARG A 20 19.49 23.94 8.24
N GLY A 21 20.04 22.80 8.62
CA GLY A 21 19.80 22.17 9.92
C GLY A 21 18.59 21.25 9.96
N TRP A 22 17.97 20.94 8.82
CA TRP A 22 16.90 19.93 8.76
C TRP A 22 17.48 18.54 8.92
N ARG A 23 16.71 17.63 9.53
CA ARG A 23 17.12 16.25 9.78
C ARG A 23 16.13 15.27 9.13
N VAL A 24 16.66 14.20 8.55
CA VAL A 24 15.85 13.07 8.08
C VAL A 24 15.33 12.34 9.31
N VAL A 25 14.00 12.29 9.45
CA VAL A 25 13.31 11.65 10.58
C VAL A 25 12.63 10.34 10.18
N ALA A 26 12.40 10.11 8.87
CA ALA A 26 11.86 8.85 8.38
C ALA A 26 12.28 8.61 6.92
N ARG A 27 12.20 7.33 6.53
CA ARG A 27 12.39 6.88 5.15
C ARG A 27 11.20 6.05 4.70
N SER A 28 10.81 6.22 3.45
CA SER A 28 9.80 5.40 2.80
C SER A 28 10.27 4.97 1.42
N PHE A 29 9.57 4.02 0.83
CA PHE A 29 9.88 3.49 -0.48
C PHE A 29 8.62 3.37 -1.33
N GLY A 30 8.78 3.46 -2.64
CA GLY A 30 7.85 2.98 -3.64
C GLY A 30 8.34 1.67 -4.25
N ALA A 31 7.41 0.88 -4.75
CA ALA A 31 7.70 -0.37 -5.45
C ALA A 31 6.64 -0.64 -6.52
N GLN A 32 7.07 -1.26 -7.61
CA GLN A 32 6.21 -1.62 -8.73
C GLN A 32 6.23 -3.12 -9.00
N LEU A 33 5.14 -3.61 -9.61
CA LEU A 33 5.02 -4.98 -10.10
C LEU A 33 4.36 -4.93 -11.48
N ASP A 34 5.03 -5.51 -12.46
CA ASP A 34 4.49 -5.69 -13.81
C ASP A 34 3.57 -6.90 -13.82
N GLY A 35 2.34 -6.72 -14.31
CA GLY A 35 1.35 -7.78 -14.39
C GLY A 35 1.79 -8.98 -15.23
N ASP A 36 2.53 -8.73 -16.31
CA ASP A 36 3.05 -9.79 -17.18
C ASP A 36 4.16 -10.61 -16.52
N ALA A 37 4.85 -10.03 -15.52
CA ALA A 37 5.90 -10.72 -14.76
C ALA A 37 5.36 -11.49 -13.53
N VAL A 38 4.05 -11.45 -13.26
CA VAL A 38 3.46 -12.08 -12.07
C VAL A 38 3.45 -13.61 -12.20
N ASP A 39 4.09 -14.29 -11.26
CA ASP A 39 3.92 -15.73 -11.05
C ASP A 39 2.60 -16.02 -10.32
N ARG A 40 1.54 -16.23 -11.11
CA ARG A 40 0.20 -16.50 -10.57
C ARG A 40 0.13 -17.77 -9.70
N ALA A 41 0.93 -18.80 -10.01
CA ALA A 41 0.95 -20.04 -9.23
C ALA A 41 1.54 -19.77 -7.84
N ARG A 42 2.62 -19.00 -7.77
CA ARG A 42 3.22 -18.54 -6.51
C ARG A 42 2.22 -17.72 -5.70
N LEU A 43 1.52 -16.76 -6.32
CA LEU A 43 0.54 -15.94 -5.60
C LEU A 43 -0.61 -16.77 -5.04
N ARG A 44 -1.16 -17.72 -5.80
CA ARG A 44 -2.18 -18.66 -5.28
C ARG A 44 -1.66 -19.44 -4.07
N SER A 45 -0.44 -19.97 -4.14
CA SER A 45 0.19 -20.67 -3.00
C SER A 45 0.36 -19.76 -1.78
N LEU A 46 0.58 -18.45 -1.95
CA LEU A 46 0.64 -17.50 -0.83
C LEU A 46 -0.74 -17.31 -0.18
N VAL A 47 -1.80 -17.26 -0.98
CA VAL A 47 -3.19 -17.20 -0.49
C VAL A 47 -3.55 -18.49 0.28
N ASP A 48 -3.29 -19.65 -0.32
CA ASP A 48 -3.65 -20.95 0.26
C ASP A 48 -2.95 -21.20 1.60
N ARG A 49 -1.70 -20.77 1.74
CA ARG A 49 -0.92 -20.92 2.98
C ARG A 49 -1.47 -20.15 4.17
N ALA A 50 -2.29 -19.14 3.96
CA ALA A 50 -2.94 -18.43 5.08
C ALA A 50 -3.94 -19.33 5.82
N GLY A 51 -4.49 -20.37 5.15
CA GLY A 51 -5.45 -21.31 5.73
C GLY A 51 -6.75 -20.65 6.19
N LEU A 52 -7.07 -19.46 5.68
CA LEU A 52 -8.21 -18.64 6.04
C LEU A 52 -8.98 -18.25 4.78
N THR A 53 -10.23 -17.83 4.94
CA THR A 53 -11.04 -17.34 3.83
C THR A 53 -10.54 -15.97 3.37
N VAL A 54 -10.17 -15.86 2.09
CA VAL A 54 -9.77 -14.59 1.46
C VAL A 54 -10.77 -14.27 0.36
N ARG A 55 -11.40 -13.09 0.42
CA ARG A 55 -12.38 -12.66 -0.58
C ARG A 55 -12.38 -11.15 -0.79
N ALA A 56 -13.00 -10.69 -1.88
CA ALA A 56 -13.35 -9.29 -2.04
C ALA A 56 -14.32 -8.85 -0.94
N LEU A 57 -14.17 -7.60 -0.52
CA LEU A 57 -15.09 -6.92 0.40
C LEU A 57 -16.21 -6.26 -0.42
N ASP A 58 -17.36 -6.12 0.21
CA ASP A 58 -18.53 -5.44 -0.34
C ASP A 58 -19.18 -4.50 0.69
N ASP A 59 -20.32 -3.92 0.36
CA ASP A 59 -21.01 -2.95 1.21
C ASP A 59 -21.44 -3.53 2.56
N ALA A 60 -21.67 -4.85 2.65
CA ALA A 60 -22.05 -5.50 3.90
C ALA A 60 -20.87 -5.61 4.88
N ASP A 61 -19.63 -5.48 4.40
CA ASP A 61 -18.41 -5.60 5.19
C ASP A 61 -17.95 -4.28 5.81
N VAL A 62 -18.58 -3.14 5.46
CA VAL A 62 -18.11 -1.80 5.84
C VAL A 62 -17.91 -1.63 7.35
N ASP A 63 -18.82 -2.16 8.17
CA ASP A 63 -18.69 -2.06 9.64
C ASP A 63 -17.50 -2.89 10.16
N ALA A 64 -17.21 -4.05 9.57
CA ALA A 64 -16.04 -4.85 9.92
C ALA A 64 -14.73 -4.16 9.48
N VAL A 65 -14.73 -3.51 8.31
CA VAL A 65 -13.60 -2.70 7.84
C VAL A 65 -13.29 -1.56 8.82
N LEU A 66 -14.31 -0.78 9.21
CA LEU A 66 -14.15 0.32 10.15
C LEU A 66 -13.64 -0.17 11.52
N ALA A 67 -14.15 -1.30 12.01
CA ALA A 67 -13.72 -1.89 13.26
C ALA A 67 -12.24 -2.33 13.21
N LEU A 68 -11.82 -2.98 12.13
CA LEU A 68 -10.43 -3.41 11.96
C LEU A 68 -9.48 -2.22 11.79
N ASP A 69 -9.89 -1.19 11.03
CA ASP A 69 -9.10 0.04 10.88
C ASP A 69 -8.88 0.72 12.24
N ALA A 70 -9.95 0.97 12.98
CA ALA A 70 -9.87 1.58 14.31
C ALA A 70 -8.97 0.80 15.28
N ALA A 71 -8.99 -0.54 15.21
CA ALA A 71 -8.15 -1.40 16.05
C ALA A 71 -6.68 -1.42 15.64
N THR A 72 -6.34 -1.00 14.42
CA THR A 72 -4.98 -1.15 13.86
C THR A 72 -4.27 0.16 13.58
N ILE A 73 -4.98 1.26 13.41
CA ILE A 73 -4.42 2.56 13.01
C ILE A 73 -3.33 3.06 13.97
N GLY A 74 -3.49 2.85 15.26
CA GLY A 74 -2.51 3.23 16.28
C GLY A 74 -1.22 2.40 16.27
N HIS A 75 -1.20 1.29 15.54
CA HIS A 75 -0.06 0.39 15.42
C HIS A 75 0.60 0.43 14.03
N TYR A 76 0.19 1.35 13.17
CA TYR A 76 0.74 1.47 11.82
C TYR A 76 2.15 2.04 11.90
N PRO A 77 3.20 1.29 11.48
CA PRO A 77 4.57 1.78 11.54
C PRO A 77 4.80 2.83 10.46
N GLY A 78 5.49 3.89 10.83
CA GLY A 78 5.90 4.92 9.88
C GLY A 78 5.65 6.35 10.34
N SER A 79 6.01 7.26 9.46
CA SER A 79 5.86 8.71 9.64
C SER A 79 4.62 9.25 8.96
N VAL A 80 4.48 10.57 8.95
CA VAL A 80 3.44 11.31 8.22
C VAL A 80 3.31 10.87 6.77
N ALA A 81 4.42 10.49 6.11
CA ALA A 81 4.43 10.08 4.71
C ALA A 81 3.83 8.69 4.44
N THR A 82 3.68 7.85 5.46
CA THR A 82 3.24 6.45 5.29
C THR A 82 2.02 6.08 6.12
N ARG A 83 1.53 7.00 6.93
CA ARG A 83 0.33 6.79 7.74
C ARG A 83 -0.91 7.10 6.90
N HIS A 84 -1.85 6.16 6.83
CA HIS A 84 -3.15 6.45 6.24
C HIS A 84 -4.05 7.20 7.24
N GLU A 85 -4.97 7.99 6.73
CA GLU A 85 -6.02 8.61 7.53
C GLU A 85 -7.05 7.56 7.96
N PRO A 86 -7.67 7.70 9.14
CA PRO A 86 -8.75 6.82 9.57
C PRO A 86 -9.81 6.66 8.48
N PHE A 87 -10.32 5.46 8.33
CA PHE A 87 -11.40 5.23 7.39
C PHE A 87 -12.71 5.83 7.93
N ASP A 88 -13.40 6.54 7.07
CA ASP A 88 -14.83 6.82 7.16
C ASP A 88 -15.62 5.79 6.35
N ARG A 89 -16.95 5.89 6.36
CA ARG A 89 -17.81 4.95 5.60
C ARG A 89 -17.57 5.04 4.09
N GLU A 90 -17.31 6.22 3.55
CA GLU A 90 -17.05 6.40 2.12
C GLU A 90 -15.77 5.66 1.71
N ARG A 91 -14.67 5.86 2.42
CA ARG A 91 -13.39 5.19 2.17
C ARG A 91 -13.43 3.69 2.45
N ALA A 92 -14.28 3.24 3.38
CA ALA A 92 -14.47 1.83 3.72
C ALA A 92 -15.36 1.08 2.71
N THR A 93 -16.16 1.81 1.91
CA THR A 93 -17.06 1.22 0.92
C THR A 93 -16.31 0.92 -0.38
N PRO A 94 -16.23 -0.36 -0.80
CA PRO A 94 -15.60 -0.71 -2.07
C PRO A 94 -16.38 -0.15 -3.26
N SER A 95 -15.68 0.15 -4.34
CA SER A 95 -16.24 0.66 -5.58
C SER A 95 -15.50 0.10 -6.81
N ALA A 96 -15.88 0.51 -8.00
CA ALA A 96 -15.18 0.13 -9.23
C ALA A 96 -13.72 0.60 -9.25
N THR A 97 -13.43 1.76 -8.64
CA THR A 97 -12.10 2.38 -8.59
C THR A 97 -11.40 2.20 -7.25
N ARG A 98 -12.08 1.72 -6.22
CA ARG A 98 -11.50 1.42 -4.89
C ARG A 98 -11.90 0.02 -4.47
N ARG A 99 -10.99 -0.94 -4.63
CA ARG A 99 -11.26 -2.36 -4.38
C ARG A 99 -10.75 -2.77 -3.01
N GLY A 100 -11.61 -3.40 -2.22
CA GLY A 100 -11.28 -3.96 -0.92
C GLY A 100 -11.16 -5.49 -0.99
N PHE A 101 -10.20 -6.05 -0.24
CA PHE A 101 -10.05 -7.50 -0.06
C PHE A 101 -9.84 -7.80 1.42
N GLY A 102 -10.45 -8.86 1.93
CA GLY A 102 -10.43 -9.22 3.33
C GLY A 102 -10.01 -10.66 3.57
N VAL A 103 -9.40 -10.92 4.72
CA VAL A 103 -9.11 -12.25 5.26
C VAL A 103 -9.97 -12.45 6.49
N TRP A 104 -10.70 -13.55 6.51
CA TRP A 104 -11.70 -13.87 7.53
C TRP A 104 -11.31 -15.09 8.35
N SER A 105 -11.43 -14.99 9.66
CA SER A 105 -11.31 -16.11 10.61
C SER A 105 -12.67 -16.34 11.26
N GLY A 106 -13.45 -17.29 10.75
CA GLY A 106 -14.87 -17.34 11.02
C GLY A 106 -15.56 -16.08 10.51
N ASP A 107 -16.28 -15.38 11.37
CA ASP A 107 -17.00 -14.14 11.04
C ASP A 107 -16.14 -12.85 11.28
N ASP A 108 -14.92 -13.01 11.79
CA ASP A 108 -14.05 -11.89 12.11
C ASP A 108 -13.16 -11.52 10.91
N LEU A 109 -13.18 -10.25 10.49
CA LEU A 109 -12.23 -9.67 9.55
C LEU A 109 -10.89 -9.45 10.26
N VAL A 110 -9.88 -10.26 9.93
CA VAL A 110 -8.57 -10.25 10.61
C VAL A 110 -7.43 -9.64 9.79
N GLY A 111 -7.69 -9.35 8.54
CA GLY A 111 -6.75 -8.64 7.66
C GLY A 111 -7.46 -8.06 6.45
N MET A 112 -7.02 -6.91 5.98
CA MET A 112 -7.56 -6.28 4.78
C MET A 112 -6.51 -5.52 3.98
N THR A 113 -6.80 -5.31 2.70
CA THR A 113 -6.08 -4.37 1.83
C THR A 113 -7.07 -3.62 0.96
N PHE A 114 -6.83 -2.32 0.75
CA PHE A 114 -7.54 -1.50 -0.21
C PHE A 114 -6.59 -1.07 -1.32
N VAL A 115 -7.12 -1.06 -2.53
CA VAL A 115 -6.36 -0.78 -3.75
C VAL A 115 -7.16 0.15 -4.62
N ASP A 116 -6.59 1.28 -4.99
CA ASP A 116 -7.17 2.23 -5.92
C ASP A 116 -6.80 1.83 -7.36
N VAL A 117 -7.82 1.74 -8.22
CA VAL A 117 -7.69 1.39 -9.63
C VAL A 117 -7.73 2.66 -10.46
N LEU A 118 -6.64 2.92 -11.17
CA LEU A 118 -6.45 4.10 -12.00
C LEU A 118 -6.60 3.70 -13.47
N VAL A 119 -7.65 4.18 -14.10
CA VAL A 119 -7.83 4.03 -15.55
C VAL A 119 -7.12 5.21 -16.22
N GLY A 120 -6.03 4.96 -16.92
CA GLY A 120 -5.27 5.98 -17.59
C GLY A 120 -6.08 6.66 -18.70
N ALA A 121 -6.72 7.79 -18.35
CA ALA A 121 -6.90 8.86 -19.32
C ALA A 121 -5.50 9.48 -19.42
N GLY A 122 -4.88 9.50 -20.61
CA GLY A 122 -3.55 10.09 -20.79
C GLY A 122 -3.50 11.54 -20.28
N GLY A 123 -3.17 11.71 -18.99
CA GLY A 123 -3.18 13.00 -18.32
C GLY A 123 -2.73 12.84 -16.87
N ALA A 124 -1.76 13.66 -16.52
CA ALA A 124 -1.04 13.73 -15.28
C ALA A 124 -1.87 13.51 -14.00
N ALA A 125 -1.48 12.55 -13.17
CA ALA A 125 -1.81 12.54 -11.76
C ALA A 125 -1.04 13.70 -11.08
N ALA A 126 -1.76 14.53 -10.35
CA ALA A 126 -1.18 15.63 -9.61
C ALA A 126 -0.28 15.07 -8.50
N GLY A 127 1.04 15.30 -8.61
CA GLY A 127 1.91 15.28 -7.44
C GLY A 127 3.13 14.37 -7.43
N SER A 128 3.48 13.66 -8.52
CA SER A 128 4.82 13.04 -8.60
C SER A 128 5.37 13.15 -10.01
N ASP A 129 6.44 13.93 -10.16
CA ASP A 129 7.31 14.01 -11.35
C ASP A 129 8.19 12.75 -11.43
N ALA A 130 7.60 11.57 -11.51
CA ALA A 130 8.32 10.33 -11.78
C ALA A 130 7.72 9.70 -13.03
N GLY A 131 8.53 9.71 -14.09
CA GLY A 131 8.37 9.17 -15.43
C GLY A 131 7.16 8.28 -15.73
N SER A 132 6.06 8.89 -16.13
CA SER A 132 4.85 8.21 -16.57
C SER A 132 4.98 7.87 -18.07
N ASP A 133 5.56 6.73 -18.39
CA ASP A 133 5.31 6.05 -19.67
C ASP A 133 4.01 5.20 -19.57
N ALA A 134 2.92 5.83 -19.19
CA ALA A 134 1.62 5.20 -19.26
C ALA A 134 1.15 5.23 -20.72
N ALA A 135 1.32 4.12 -21.42
CA ALA A 135 0.69 3.90 -22.72
C ALA A 135 -0.82 4.12 -22.58
N ALA A 136 -1.41 4.87 -23.52
CA ALA A 136 -2.85 5.13 -23.53
C ALA A 136 -3.62 3.79 -23.48
N GLY A 137 -4.46 3.61 -22.42
CA GLY A 137 -5.23 2.39 -22.20
C GLY A 137 -4.69 1.44 -21.14
N SER A 138 -3.54 1.71 -20.48
CA SER A 138 -3.07 0.87 -19.38
C SER A 138 -3.90 1.12 -18.10
N VAL A 139 -4.40 0.04 -17.51
CA VAL A 139 -5.06 0.10 -16.21
C VAL A 139 -4.00 -0.21 -15.14
N SER A 140 -3.83 0.69 -14.19
CA SER A 140 -2.91 0.51 -13.07
C SER A 140 -3.66 0.44 -11.74
N ALA A 141 -3.03 -0.13 -10.73
CA ALA A 141 -3.59 -0.21 -9.38
C ALA A 141 -2.53 0.17 -8.35
N GLU A 142 -2.92 0.94 -7.34
CA GLU A 142 -2.06 1.35 -6.24
C GLU A 142 -2.62 0.88 -4.90
N THR A 143 -1.80 0.20 -4.11
CA THR A 143 -2.20 -0.19 -2.75
C THR A 143 -2.20 1.03 -1.84
N ASP A 144 -3.37 1.40 -1.33
CA ASP A 144 -3.53 2.46 -0.32
C ASP A 144 -3.11 1.95 1.06
N VAL A 145 -3.69 0.84 1.51
CA VAL A 145 -3.46 0.32 2.86
C VAL A 145 -3.47 -1.21 2.89
N THR A 146 -2.67 -1.78 3.79
CA THR A 146 -2.74 -3.19 4.17
C THR A 146 -2.56 -3.30 5.67
N VAL A 147 -3.54 -3.85 6.37
CA VAL A 147 -3.51 -4.03 7.83
C VAL A 147 -3.88 -5.45 8.23
N VAL A 148 -3.34 -5.89 9.37
CA VAL A 148 -3.64 -7.19 9.99
C VAL A 148 -3.84 -6.97 11.48
N ALA A 149 -4.91 -7.55 12.03
CA ALA A 149 -5.21 -7.56 13.45
C ALA A 149 -4.02 -8.05 14.27
N ALA A 150 -3.73 -7.41 15.40
CA ALA A 150 -2.52 -7.66 16.19
C ALA A 150 -2.29 -9.15 16.51
N GLY A 151 -3.34 -9.86 16.94
CA GLY A 151 -3.28 -11.29 17.27
C GLY A 151 -3.09 -12.23 16.06
N HIS A 152 -3.12 -11.71 14.84
CA HIS A 152 -3.01 -12.48 13.61
C HIS A 152 -1.75 -12.14 12.78
N ARG A 153 -0.89 -11.24 13.27
CA ARG A 153 0.37 -10.86 12.62
C ARG A 153 1.37 -12.02 12.62
N GLY A 154 2.35 -11.95 11.70
CA GLY A 154 3.39 -12.98 11.59
C GLY A 154 2.95 -14.30 10.94
N ARG A 155 1.69 -14.42 10.50
CA ARG A 155 1.10 -15.64 9.90
C ARG A 155 0.95 -15.57 8.38
N GLY A 156 1.55 -14.58 7.72
CA GLY A 156 1.45 -14.40 6.26
C GLY A 156 0.14 -13.78 5.76
N ILE A 157 -0.77 -13.37 6.64
CA ILE A 157 -2.11 -12.85 6.29
C ILE A 157 -2.00 -11.59 5.40
N GLY A 158 -1.13 -10.63 5.75
CA GLY A 158 -0.91 -9.44 4.93
C GLY A 158 -0.40 -9.78 3.52
N THR A 159 0.47 -10.79 3.41
CA THR A 159 0.97 -11.29 2.12
C THR A 159 -0.16 -11.95 1.33
N ALA A 160 -1.00 -12.76 1.99
CA ALA A 160 -2.10 -13.48 1.35
C ALA A 160 -3.16 -12.52 0.79
N VAL A 161 -3.58 -11.51 1.57
CA VAL A 161 -4.60 -10.56 1.10
C VAL A 161 -4.08 -9.70 -0.04
N LYS A 162 -2.81 -9.27 -0.02
CA LYS A 162 -2.17 -8.59 -1.15
C LYS A 162 -2.05 -9.49 -2.38
N ALA A 163 -1.69 -10.77 -2.21
CA ALA A 163 -1.63 -11.73 -3.31
C ALA A 163 -3.00 -11.93 -3.96
N ALA A 164 -4.05 -12.07 -3.15
CA ALA A 164 -5.42 -12.19 -3.65
C ALA A 164 -5.87 -10.93 -4.42
N SER A 165 -5.55 -9.74 -3.92
CA SER A 165 -5.87 -8.48 -4.61
C SER A 165 -5.18 -8.38 -5.97
N VAL A 166 -3.89 -8.72 -6.05
CA VAL A 166 -3.15 -8.72 -7.33
C VAL A 166 -3.77 -9.72 -8.31
N LEU A 167 -4.07 -10.95 -7.88
CA LEU A 167 -4.69 -11.97 -8.74
C LEU A 167 -6.04 -11.50 -9.30
N ALA A 168 -6.92 -11.00 -8.43
CA ALA A 168 -8.25 -10.53 -8.84
C ALA A 168 -8.19 -9.31 -9.78
N LEU A 169 -7.25 -8.40 -9.55
CA LEU A 169 -7.07 -7.23 -10.40
C LEU A 169 -6.42 -7.56 -11.74
N LEU A 170 -5.49 -8.54 -11.80
CA LEU A 170 -5.00 -9.09 -13.07
C LEU A 170 -6.14 -9.69 -13.91
N ASP A 171 -7.08 -10.41 -13.26
CA ASP A 171 -8.24 -10.97 -13.96
C ASP A 171 -9.22 -9.86 -14.43
N ALA A 172 -9.19 -8.69 -13.79
CA ALA A 172 -9.90 -7.49 -14.18
C ALA A 172 -9.15 -6.62 -15.22
N GLY A 173 -7.98 -7.06 -15.71
CA GLY A 173 -7.24 -6.38 -16.78
C GLY A 173 -6.24 -5.33 -16.27
N VAL A 174 -5.95 -5.26 -14.98
CA VAL A 174 -4.86 -4.40 -14.45
C VAL A 174 -3.52 -4.97 -14.89
N THR A 175 -2.67 -4.12 -15.45
CA THR A 175 -1.35 -4.52 -15.98
C THR A 175 -0.17 -4.00 -15.16
N ARG A 176 -0.38 -2.98 -14.34
CA ARG A 176 0.66 -2.38 -13.49
C ARG A 176 0.17 -2.20 -12.07
N PHE A 177 1.02 -2.53 -11.10
CA PHE A 177 0.72 -2.40 -9.68
C PHE A 177 1.78 -1.55 -9.01
N ARG A 178 1.33 -0.65 -8.15
CA ARG A 178 2.20 0.16 -7.29
C ARG A 178 1.85 -0.07 -5.82
N THR A 179 2.85 0.09 -4.99
CA THR A 179 2.72 0.03 -3.53
C THR A 179 3.85 0.81 -2.90
N GLY A 180 3.73 1.13 -1.64
CA GLY A 180 4.78 1.78 -0.88
C GLY A 180 4.72 1.39 0.60
N GLY A 181 5.55 2.05 1.40
CA GLY A 181 5.55 1.86 2.83
C GLY A 181 6.77 2.46 3.52
N SER A 182 6.77 2.37 4.85
CA SER A 182 7.94 2.75 5.65
C SER A 182 9.11 1.80 5.39
N ALA A 183 10.31 2.35 5.22
CA ALA A 183 11.55 1.57 5.12
C ALA A 183 11.87 0.82 6.43
N ASP A 184 11.26 1.24 7.55
CA ASP A 184 11.39 0.61 8.86
C ASP A 184 10.33 -0.49 9.12
N ASN A 185 9.53 -0.84 8.10
CA ASN A 185 8.52 -1.90 8.18
C ASN A 185 8.98 -3.17 7.44
N PRO A 186 9.72 -4.08 8.11
CA PRO A 186 10.22 -5.30 7.48
C PRO A 186 9.08 -6.23 7.02
N ALA A 187 7.92 -6.18 7.66
CA ALA A 187 6.80 -7.03 7.30
C ALA A 187 6.22 -6.67 5.92
N ILE A 188 6.01 -5.37 5.63
CA ILE A 188 5.51 -4.95 4.31
C ILE A 188 6.57 -5.15 3.22
N ILE A 189 7.85 -4.91 3.54
CA ILE A 189 8.96 -5.17 2.61
C ILE A 189 8.99 -6.65 2.23
N ALA A 190 8.93 -7.56 3.21
CA ALA A 190 8.92 -9.00 2.97
C ALA A 190 7.68 -9.44 2.17
N ALA A 191 6.50 -8.90 2.49
CA ALA A 191 5.27 -9.18 1.76
C ALA A 191 5.38 -8.74 0.29
N ASN A 192 5.81 -7.51 0.02
CA ASN A 192 5.97 -7.00 -1.34
C ASN A 192 7.00 -7.81 -2.14
N THR A 193 8.15 -8.14 -1.54
CA THR A 193 9.17 -8.99 -2.17
C THR A 193 8.61 -10.39 -2.49
N ALA A 194 7.80 -10.96 -1.59
CA ALA A 194 7.18 -12.27 -1.82
C ALA A 194 6.22 -12.27 -3.00
N LEU A 195 5.57 -11.14 -3.29
CA LEU A 195 4.69 -10.98 -4.45
C LEU A 195 5.46 -10.69 -5.75
N GLY A 196 6.73 -10.30 -5.68
CA GLY A 196 7.54 -9.93 -6.84
C GLY A 196 7.65 -8.43 -7.10
N TYR A 197 7.19 -7.58 -6.18
CA TYR A 197 7.40 -6.14 -6.30
C TYR A 197 8.89 -5.80 -6.26
N VAL A 198 9.30 -4.88 -7.14
CA VAL A 198 10.66 -4.32 -7.22
C VAL A 198 10.60 -2.89 -6.69
N ARG A 199 11.45 -2.59 -5.71
CA ARG A 199 11.60 -1.21 -5.19
C ARG A 199 12.28 -0.35 -6.24
N ASP A 200 11.69 0.79 -6.55
CA ASP A 200 12.14 1.72 -7.58
C ASP A 200 12.20 3.17 -7.11
N GLU A 201 11.66 3.45 -5.92
CA GLU A 201 11.68 4.79 -5.34
C GLU A 201 12.12 4.74 -3.89
N GLU A 202 12.90 5.77 -3.48
CA GLU A 202 13.22 6.04 -2.08
C GLU A 202 12.87 7.48 -1.75
N TRP A 203 12.22 7.68 -0.60
CA TRP A 203 11.76 8.97 -0.12
C TRP A 203 12.29 9.24 1.29
N VAL A 204 12.50 10.51 1.61
CA VAL A 204 12.88 10.95 2.95
C VAL A 204 11.86 11.97 3.46
N THR A 205 11.57 11.86 4.76
CA THR A 205 10.82 12.86 5.50
C THR A 205 11.81 13.66 6.34
N LEU A 206 11.79 15.00 6.18
CA LEU A 206 12.67 15.89 6.93
C LEU A 206 11.85 16.82 7.82
N GLU A 207 12.42 17.14 8.98
CA GLU A 207 11.92 18.12 9.93
C GLU A 207 13.02 19.14 10.27
N PRO A 208 12.66 20.40 10.64
CA PRO A 208 13.62 21.37 11.15
C PRO A 208 14.34 20.81 12.36
N GLY A 209 15.66 20.95 12.41
CA GLY A 209 16.43 20.65 13.63
C GLY A 209 15.97 21.55 14.77
N VAL A 210 15.81 20.97 15.96
CA VAL A 210 15.54 21.75 17.19
C VAL A 210 16.78 22.59 17.48
N SER A 211 16.62 23.92 17.51
CA SER A 211 17.67 24.87 17.90
C SER A 211 17.87 24.84 19.39
#